data_18a1b1d163cd6d00d916371873478c23
#
_entry.id   18a1b1d163cd6d00d916371873478c23
#
_cell.length_a   1.000
_cell.length_b   1.000
_cell.length_c   1.000
_cell.angle_alpha   90.00
_cell.angle_beta   90.00
_cell.angle_gamma   90.00
#
_symmetry.space_group_name_H-M   'P 1'
#
loop_
_entity.id
_entity.type
_entity.pdbx_description
1 polymer ?
#
loop_
_entity_poly.entity_id
_entity_poly.type
_entity_poly.pdbx_seq_one_letter_code
_entity_poly.pdbx_strand_id
1 'polypeptide(L)'
;MAELTHFDAKGDAHMVDVGAKAQTKRIARARGEIHMAPATFALCAAGTAKKGDVIGVARIAAIMASKRTSELIPLCHPIALTHVSVDFELDEAKSKVVCIAQCECSGQTGVEMEALTAVQVGLLTVYCMKKELRCMKNMQILW
;
A
#
# COMPACT_ATOMS: atom_id res chain seq x y z
N MET A 1 27.36 -3.47 10.40
CA MET A 1 26.11 -2.83 10.86
C MET A 1 25.52 -2.00 9.75
N ALA A 2 24.24 -2.12 9.49
CA ALA A 2 23.57 -1.22 8.55
C ALA A 2 23.53 0.18 9.15
N GLU A 3 24.02 1.15 8.44
CA GLU A 3 23.99 2.54 8.84
C GLU A 3 22.58 3.13 8.63
N LEU A 4 22.06 3.83 9.63
CA LEU A 4 20.76 4.50 9.51
C LEU A 4 20.91 5.76 8.66
N THR A 5 20.64 5.63 7.37
CA THR A 5 20.88 6.69 6.38
C THR A 5 19.99 7.93 6.51
N HIS A 6 18.91 7.86 7.31
CA HIS A 6 18.02 9.01 7.58
C HIS A 6 18.46 9.88 8.74
N PHE A 7 19.63 9.62 9.30
CA PHE A 7 20.23 10.47 10.35
C PHE A 7 21.63 10.91 9.91
N ASP A 8 21.91 12.18 10.11
CA ASP A 8 23.23 12.72 9.79
C ASP A 8 24.27 12.40 10.89
N ALA A 9 25.52 12.85 10.69
CA ALA A 9 26.59 12.62 11.65
C ALA A 9 26.35 13.24 13.04
N LYS A 10 25.40 14.16 13.15
CA LYS A 10 24.97 14.80 14.42
C LYS A 10 23.78 14.10 15.06
N GLY A 11 23.19 13.12 14.40
CA GLY A 11 21.99 12.39 14.83
C GLY A 11 20.67 13.08 14.45
N ASP A 12 20.72 14.12 13.62
CA ASP A 12 19.53 14.81 13.15
C ASP A 12 18.91 14.10 11.94
N ALA A 13 17.59 14.05 11.90
CA ALA A 13 16.86 13.43 10.80
C ALA A 13 16.99 14.25 9.52
N HIS A 14 17.23 13.58 8.41
CA HIS A 14 17.28 14.22 7.10
C HIS A 14 16.81 13.28 5.98
N MET A 15 16.40 13.88 4.86
CA MET A 15 16.09 13.13 3.64
C MET A 15 17.40 12.83 2.91
N VAL A 16 17.62 11.55 2.57
CA VAL A 16 18.85 11.09 1.89
C VAL A 16 19.02 11.79 0.56
N ASP A 17 20.27 12.24 0.25
CA ASP A 17 20.60 12.79 -1.05
C ASP A 17 20.77 11.65 -2.08
N VAL A 18 19.92 11.65 -3.10
CA VAL A 18 19.97 10.71 -4.22
C VAL A 18 20.38 11.36 -5.54
N GLY A 19 20.80 12.64 -5.49
CA GLY A 19 21.10 13.44 -6.69
C GLY A 19 22.21 12.86 -7.58
N ALA A 20 23.13 12.09 -7.01
CA ALA A 20 24.23 11.44 -7.75
C ALA A 20 23.84 10.10 -8.38
N LYS A 21 22.67 9.55 -8.07
CA LYS A 21 22.22 8.28 -8.63
C LYS A 21 21.71 8.46 -10.06
N ALA A 22 21.98 7.48 -10.92
CA ALA A 22 21.47 7.46 -12.28
C ALA A 22 19.95 7.31 -12.30
N GLN A 23 19.31 7.97 -13.27
CA GLN A 23 17.90 7.74 -13.57
C GLN A 23 17.74 6.40 -14.28
N THR A 24 17.06 5.45 -13.65
CA THR A 24 16.76 4.14 -14.20
C THR A 24 15.30 3.79 -13.98
N LYS A 25 14.78 2.82 -14.74
CA LYS A 25 13.47 2.27 -14.48
C LYS A 25 13.48 1.58 -13.12
N ARG A 26 12.54 1.98 -12.25
CA ARG A 26 12.36 1.42 -10.92
C ARG A 26 10.99 0.76 -10.85
N ILE A 27 10.95 -0.45 -10.33
CA ILE A 27 9.72 -1.21 -10.14
C ILE A 27 9.75 -1.76 -8.71
N ALA A 28 8.67 -1.55 -7.98
CA ALA A 28 8.46 -2.16 -6.67
C ALA A 28 7.09 -2.81 -6.63
N ARG A 29 7.02 -3.97 -5.98
CA ARG A 29 5.79 -4.71 -5.77
C ARG A 29 5.64 -5.03 -4.30
N ALA A 30 4.48 -4.70 -3.74
CA ALA A 30 4.13 -5.00 -2.36
C ALA A 30 2.87 -5.86 -2.32
N ARG A 31 2.76 -6.68 -1.30
CA ARG A 31 1.62 -7.54 -1.05
C ARG A 31 1.23 -7.43 0.42
N GLY A 32 -0.06 -7.38 0.68
CA GLY A 32 -0.60 -7.45 2.03
C GLY A 32 -1.92 -8.19 2.03
N GLU A 33 -2.39 -8.56 3.19
CA GLU A 33 -3.65 -9.27 3.34
C GLU A 33 -4.40 -8.84 4.59
N ILE A 34 -5.74 -8.91 4.50
CA ILE A 34 -6.64 -8.68 5.62
C ILE A 34 -7.51 -9.91 5.82
N HIS A 35 -7.52 -10.42 7.04
CA HIS A 35 -8.28 -11.59 7.44
C HIS A 35 -9.56 -11.17 8.16
N MET A 36 -10.65 -11.83 7.86
CA MET A 36 -11.97 -11.49 8.40
C MET A 36 -12.80 -12.73 8.69
N ALA A 37 -13.93 -12.52 9.35
CA ALA A 37 -14.90 -13.59 9.55
C ALA A 37 -15.50 -14.03 8.20
N PRO A 38 -15.88 -15.31 8.03
CA PRO A 38 -16.49 -15.79 6.78
C PRO A 38 -17.70 -15.00 6.32
N ALA A 39 -18.56 -14.58 7.23
CA ALA A 39 -19.75 -13.76 6.92
C ALA A 39 -19.36 -12.38 6.36
N THR A 40 -18.31 -11.77 6.91
CA THR A 40 -17.76 -10.49 6.43
C THR A 40 -17.17 -10.66 5.05
N PHE A 41 -16.42 -11.74 4.83
CA PHE A 41 -15.83 -12.05 3.53
C PHE A 41 -16.90 -12.22 2.45
N ALA A 42 -17.97 -12.96 2.75
CA ALA A 42 -19.07 -13.16 1.80
C ALA A 42 -19.68 -11.84 1.31
N LEU A 43 -19.83 -10.86 2.21
CA LEU A 43 -20.31 -9.52 1.84
C LEU A 43 -19.31 -8.74 0.99
N CYS A 44 -18.01 -8.90 1.25
CA CYS A 44 -16.97 -8.31 0.41
C CYS A 44 -17.00 -8.89 -1.01
N ALA A 45 -17.06 -10.21 -1.11
CA ALA A 45 -17.03 -10.93 -2.38
C ALA A 45 -18.28 -10.66 -3.23
N ALA A 46 -19.44 -10.54 -2.59
CA ALA A 46 -20.72 -10.31 -3.27
C ALA A 46 -20.89 -8.89 -3.83
N GLY A 47 -20.05 -7.92 -3.40
CA GLY A 47 -20.21 -6.51 -3.78
C GLY A 47 -21.50 -5.86 -3.26
N THR A 48 -22.22 -6.51 -2.34
CA THR A 48 -23.55 -6.11 -1.83
C THR A 48 -23.51 -5.34 -0.52
N ALA A 49 -22.34 -4.83 -0.14
CA ALA A 49 -22.24 -4.00 1.05
C ALA A 49 -23.09 -2.73 0.94
N LYS A 50 -23.65 -2.24 2.04
CA LYS A 50 -24.38 -0.97 2.07
C LYS A 50 -23.61 0.21 1.48
N LYS A 51 -22.30 0.18 1.53
CA LYS A 51 -21.39 1.21 0.99
C LYS A 51 -20.95 0.94 -0.46
N GLY A 52 -21.50 -0.07 -1.13
CA GLY A 52 -21.22 -0.37 -2.54
C GLY A 52 -20.02 -1.29 -2.78
N ASP A 53 -19.35 -1.10 -3.90
CA ASP A 53 -18.21 -1.90 -4.34
C ASP A 53 -16.95 -1.61 -3.51
N VAL A 54 -16.74 -2.41 -2.48
CA VAL A 54 -15.61 -2.28 -1.55
C VAL A 54 -14.28 -2.40 -2.27
N ILE A 55 -14.14 -3.38 -3.15
CA ILE A 55 -12.87 -3.63 -3.85
C ILE A 55 -12.56 -2.51 -4.84
N GLY A 56 -13.54 -2.03 -5.58
CA GLY A 56 -13.36 -0.92 -6.50
C GLY A 56 -12.94 0.38 -5.79
N VAL A 57 -13.59 0.70 -4.67
CA VAL A 57 -13.24 1.87 -3.85
C VAL A 57 -11.84 1.71 -3.25
N ALA A 58 -11.50 0.53 -2.73
CA ALA A 58 -10.18 0.26 -2.17
C ALA A 58 -9.07 0.36 -3.22
N ARG A 59 -9.33 -0.08 -4.45
CA ARG A 59 -8.37 0.05 -5.55
C ARG A 59 -8.07 1.52 -5.87
N ILE A 60 -9.08 2.35 -5.98
CA ILE A 60 -8.91 3.79 -6.22
C ILE A 60 -8.15 4.43 -5.06
N ALA A 61 -8.52 4.12 -3.82
CA ALA A 61 -7.84 4.65 -2.64
C ALA A 61 -6.35 4.27 -2.61
N ALA A 62 -6.01 3.03 -2.94
CA ALA A 62 -4.64 2.56 -3.03
C ALA A 62 -3.83 3.31 -4.09
N ILE A 63 -4.38 3.50 -5.28
CA ILE A 63 -3.74 4.25 -6.35
C ILE A 63 -3.50 5.70 -5.93
N MET A 64 -4.51 6.34 -5.36
CA MET A 64 -4.38 7.73 -4.87
C MET A 64 -3.32 7.84 -3.77
N ALA A 65 -3.29 6.90 -2.84
CA ALA A 65 -2.32 6.89 -1.74
C ALA A 65 -0.87 6.75 -2.23
N SER A 66 -0.63 5.92 -3.23
CA SER A 66 0.71 5.77 -3.83
C SER A 66 1.27 7.11 -4.33
N LYS A 67 0.40 7.98 -4.85
CA LYS A 67 0.78 9.30 -5.36
C LYS A 67 1.02 10.35 -4.27
N ARG A 68 0.65 10.05 -3.03
CA ARG A 68 0.76 10.94 -1.87
C ARG A 68 1.73 10.43 -0.82
N THR A 69 2.55 9.47 -1.14
CA THR A 69 3.44 8.82 -0.19
C THR A 69 4.36 9.82 0.51
N SER A 70 4.95 10.75 -0.22
CA SER A 70 5.84 11.77 0.36
C SER A 70 5.12 12.77 1.28
N GLU A 71 3.82 12.94 1.14
CA GLU A 71 3.00 13.75 2.05
C GLU A 71 2.69 13.03 3.37
N LEU A 72 2.69 11.70 3.35
CA LEU A 72 2.36 10.85 4.50
C LEU A 72 3.59 10.41 5.29
N ILE A 73 4.68 10.14 4.59
CA ILE A 73 5.91 9.59 5.17
C ILE A 73 6.96 10.68 5.20
N PRO A 74 7.36 11.17 6.37
CA PRO A 74 8.45 12.13 6.49
C PRO A 74 9.73 11.59 5.87
N LEU A 75 10.53 12.42 5.29
CA LEU A 75 11.83 12.07 4.71
C LEU A 75 11.76 11.15 3.47
N CYS A 76 10.56 10.86 2.96
CA CYS A 76 10.35 10.16 1.70
C CYS A 76 10.40 11.15 0.53
N HIS A 77 11.18 10.83 -0.52
CA HIS A 77 11.28 11.70 -1.70
C HIS A 77 9.97 11.72 -2.47
N PRO A 78 9.52 12.89 -2.97
CA PRO A 78 8.40 12.95 -3.90
C PRO A 78 8.82 12.33 -5.23
N ILE A 79 8.03 11.38 -5.73
CA ILE A 79 8.33 10.62 -6.95
C ILE A 79 7.17 10.74 -7.92
N ALA A 80 7.48 11.07 -9.18
CA ALA A 80 6.53 11.01 -10.27
C ALA A 80 6.40 9.56 -10.75
N LEU A 81 5.29 8.91 -10.41
CA LEU A 81 5.02 7.55 -10.85
C LEU A 81 4.62 7.51 -12.32
N THR A 82 5.21 6.58 -13.07
CA THR A 82 4.86 6.33 -14.47
C THR A 82 3.75 5.30 -14.62
N HIS A 83 3.64 4.38 -13.67
CA HIS A 83 2.61 3.35 -13.65
C HIS A 83 2.31 2.89 -12.21
N VAL A 84 1.03 2.65 -11.95
CA VAL A 84 0.55 2.03 -10.72
C VAL A 84 -0.52 1.03 -11.09
N SER A 85 -0.36 -0.21 -10.66
CA SER A 85 -1.40 -1.23 -10.71
C SER A 85 -1.72 -1.76 -9.33
N VAL A 86 -2.99 -1.98 -9.05
CA VAL A 86 -3.46 -2.53 -7.77
C VAL A 86 -4.45 -3.63 -8.07
N ASP A 87 -4.14 -4.84 -7.62
CA ASP A 87 -4.99 -6.00 -7.75
C ASP A 87 -5.42 -6.54 -6.40
N PHE A 88 -6.61 -7.11 -6.36
CA PHE A 88 -7.15 -7.78 -5.19
C PHE A 88 -7.49 -9.23 -5.52
N GLU A 89 -7.07 -10.12 -4.64
CA GLU A 89 -7.41 -11.54 -4.67
C GLU A 89 -8.32 -11.87 -3.50
N LEU A 90 -9.41 -12.58 -3.77
CA LEU A 90 -10.37 -13.02 -2.76
C LEU A 90 -10.13 -14.51 -2.46
N ASP A 91 -9.66 -14.81 -1.26
CA ASP A 91 -9.43 -16.18 -0.79
C ASP A 91 -10.57 -16.60 0.13
N GLU A 92 -11.55 -17.30 -0.43
CA GLU A 92 -12.75 -17.75 0.29
C GLU A 92 -12.38 -18.78 1.38
N ALA A 93 -11.47 -19.71 1.07
CA ALA A 93 -11.09 -20.77 2.01
C ALA A 93 -10.50 -20.23 3.31
N LYS A 94 -9.78 -19.12 3.23
CA LYS A 94 -9.15 -18.45 4.38
C LYS A 94 -9.87 -17.19 4.82
N SER A 95 -10.97 -16.82 4.18
CA SER A 95 -11.73 -15.60 4.45
C SER A 95 -10.83 -14.36 4.52
N LYS A 96 -10.00 -14.17 3.50
CA LYS A 96 -9.09 -13.05 3.42
C LYS A 96 -9.14 -12.35 2.07
N VAL A 97 -8.81 -11.08 2.08
CA VAL A 97 -8.58 -10.26 0.90
C VAL A 97 -7.10 -9.93 0.82
N VAL A 98 -6.50 -10.21 -0.33
CA VAL A 98 -5.10 -9.91 -0.62
C VAL A 98 -5.06 -8.69 -1.53
N CYS A 99 -4.23 -7.73 -1.19
CA CYS A 99 -3.95 -6.56 -2.02
C CYS A 99 -2.51 -6.64 -2.54
N ILE A 100 -2.34 -6.48 -3.84
CA ILE A 100 -1.04 -6.46 -4.50
C ILE A 100 -0.92 -5.16 -5.25
N ALA A 101 0.10 -4.36 -4.95
CA ALA A 101 0.38 -3.11 -5.63
C ALA A 101 1.75 -3.16 -6.31
N GLN A 102 1.79 -2.69 -7.54
CA GLN A 102 3.04 -2.48 -8.27
C GLN A 102 3.13 -1.03 -8.68
N CYS A 103 4.23 -0.39 -8.34
CA CYS A 103 4.54 0.99 -8.71
C CYS A 103 5.79 1.03 -9.57
N GLU A 104 5.81 1.91 -10.54
CA GLU A 104 6.93 2.11 -11.46
C GLU A 104 7.24 3.60 -11.60
N CYS A 105 8.52 3.90 -11.73
CA CYS A 105 9.00 5.23 -12.10
C CYS A 105 10.28 5.13 -12.92
N SER A 106 10.65 6.24 -13.55
CA SER A 106 12.01 6.47 -14.07
C SER A 106 12.63 7.51 -13.16
N GLY A 107 13.58 7.10 -12.33
CA GLY A 107 14.09 7.99 -11.30
C GLY A 107 15.38 7.52 -10.63
N GLN A 108 15.81 8.29 -9.65
CA GLN A 108 17.06 8.11 -8.92
C GLN A 108 16.91 7.29 -7.64
N THR A 109 15.68 6.97 -7.25
CA THR A 109 15.39 6.14 -6.07
C THR A 109 14.26 5.16 -6.35
N GLY A 110 14.13 4.13 -5.52
CA GLY A 110 13.09 3.13 -5.64
C GLY A 110 11.70 3.64 -5.25
N VAL A 111 10.70 2.84 -5.53
CA VAL A 111 9.28 3.13 -5.29
C VAL A 111 8.63 2.14 -4.33
N GLU A 112 9.44 1.57 -3.44
CA GLU A 112 8.99 0.61 -2.44
C GLU A 112 7.96 1.23 -1.49
N MET A 113 8.20 2.47 -1.06
CA MET A 113 7.31 3.17 -0.15
C MET A 113 5.95 3.46 -0.79
N GLU A 114 5.93 3.78 -2.07
CA GLU A 114 4.71 3.98 -2.85
C GLU A 114 3.88 2.70 -2.94
N ALA A 115 4.54 1.58 -3.23
CA ALA A 115 3.87 0.27 -3.30
C ALA A 115 3.32 -0.16 -1.93
N LEU A 116 4.10 0.01 -0.87
CA LEU A 116 3.69 -0.30 0.51
C LEU A 116 2.53 0.59 0.98
N THR A 117 2.60 1.88 0.70
CA THR A 117 1.54 2.83 1.05
C THR A 117 0.24 2.47 0.33
N ALA A 118 0.31 2.12 -0.96
CA ALA A 118 -0.84 1.67 -1.73
C ALA A 118 -1.52 0.45 -1.08
N VAL A 119 -0.75 -0.57 -0.73
CA VAL A 119 -1.28 -1.79 -0.09
C VAL A 119 -1.92 -1.48 1.25
N GLN A 120 -1.28 -0.67 2.09
CA GLN A 120 -1.81 -0.33 3.40
C GLN A 120 -3.12 0.43 3.32
N VAL A 121 -3.19 1.46 2.50
CA VAL A 121 -4.40 2.27 2.34
C VAL A 121 -5.51 1.48 1.65
N GLY A 122 -5.18 0.63 0.68
CA GLY A 122 -6.13 -0.29 0.06
C GLY A 122 -6.79 -1.21 1.10
N LEU A 123 -6.00 -1.86 1.93
CA LEU A 123 -6.51 -2.74 2.99
C LEU A 123 -7.23 -1.97 4.10
N LEU A 124 -6.73 -0.80 4.48
CA LEU A 124 -7.41 0.07 5.44
C LEU A 124 -8.78 0.52 4.91
N THR A 125 -8.90 0.76 3.61
CA THR A 125 -10.18 1.10 2.98
C THR A 125 -11.14 -0.09 3.03
N VAL A 126 -10.68 -1.31 2.76
CA VAL A 126 -11.48 -2.53 2.95
C VAL A 126 -11.98 -2.62 4.38
N TYR A 127 -11.11 -2.39 5.36
CA TYR A 127 -11.49 -2.36 6.78
C TYR A 127 -12.57 -1.31 7.07
N CYS A 128 -12.35 -0.08 6.63
CA CYS A 128 -13.27 1.03 6.87
C CYS A 128 -14.66 0.78 6.26
N MET A 129 -14.69 0.25 5.04
CA MET A 129 -15.95 -0.06 4.34
C MET A 129 -16.76 -1.19 5.01
N LYS A 130 -16.10 -2.01 5.83
CA LYS A 130 -16.68 -3.15 6.54
C LYS A 130 -16.76 -2.98 8.06
N LYS A 131 -16.49 -1.80 8.56
CA LYS A 131 -16.45 -1.49 10.00
C LYS A 131 -17.72 -1.92 10.79
N GLU A 132 -18.84 -2.06 10.13
CA GLU A 132 -20.11 -2.49 10.75
C GLU A 132 -20.11 -3.97 11.18
N LEU A 133 -19.13 -4.76 10.73
CA LEU A 133 -19.00 -6.17 11.05
C LEU A 133 -17.77 -6.38 11.95
N ARG A 134 -17.99 -6.46 13.25
CA ARG A 134 -17.00 -6.46 14.34
C ARG A 134 -15.94 -7.58 14.36
N CYS A 135 -15.53 -8.14 13.23
CA CYS A 135 -14.66 -9.31 13.22
C CYS A 135 -13.56 -9.27 12.16
N MET A 136 -12.78 -8.20 12.13
CA MET A 136 -11.49 -8.25 11.42
C MET A 136 -10.40 -8.69 12.37
N LYS A 137 -9.71 -9.80 12.04
CA LYS A 137 -8.75 -10.40 12.94
C LYS A 137 -7.35 -9.81 12.81
N ASN A 138 -6.85 -9.61 11.59
CA ASN A 138 -5.50 -9.11 11.39
C ASN A 138 -5.32 -8.49 9.99
N MET A 139 -4.50 -7.47 9.90
CA MET A 139 -3.96 -6.94 8.66
C MET A 139 -2.46 -7.23 8.66
N GLN A 140 -1.97 -7.89 7.64
CA GLN A 140 -0.56 -8.20 7.46
C GLN A 140 -0.07 -7.67 6.12
N ILE A 141 1.10 -7.10 6.13
CA ILE A 141 1.79 -6.62 4.93
C ILE A 141 3.08 -7.41 4.80
N LEU A 142 3.26 -8.04 3.65
CA LEU A 142 4.40 -8.87 3.33
C LEU A 142 5.17 -8.27 2.15
N TRP A 143 6.48 -8.40 2.20
CA TRP A 143 7.39 -8.03 1.11
C TRP A 143 7.49 -9.14 0.06
#